data_16c716eb4d56dc25874ef78256ea1dcf
#
_entry.id   16c716eb4d56dc25874ef78256ea1dcf
#
_cell.length_a   1.000
_cell.length_b   1.000
_cell.length_c   1.000
_cell.angle_alpha   90.00
_cell.angle_beta   90.00
_cell.angle_gamma   90.00
#
_symmetry.space_group_name_H-M   'P 1'
#
loop_
_entity.id
_entity.type
_entity.pdbx_description
1 polymer ?
#
loop_
_entity_poly.entity_id
_entity_poly.type
_entity_poly.pdbx_seq_one_letter_code
_entity_poly.pdbx_strand_id
1 'polypeptide(L)'
;TDAGAQKWLDIACREYGAQWPSAAIVVTRASTWRDDPELAWRYPFHVQRLENLDIPTTPLINLWEGEDDQVPSLKATADELGFRTPIIGNLFRDGGEALAPQLDGFVDALQNGSMPAEPHSHKGMALTENAKWVAENAYGVPAERVIYKPGFTESVSEAMELCQSAGISL
;
A
#
# COMPACT_ATOMS: atom_id res chain seq x y z
N THR A 1 5.25 8.03 1.93
CA THR A 1 6.54 7.34 1.75
C THR A 1 6.26 5.93 1.27
N ASP A 2 7.18 5.35 0.53
CA ASP A 2 7.05 4.00 -0.05
C ASP A 2 6.85 2.89 1.01
N ALA A 3 7.17 3.15 2.25
CA ALA A 3 6.99 2.24 3.37
C ALA A 3 5.76 2.54 4.25
N GLY A 4 4.95 3.55 3.90
CA GLY A 4 3.87 4.06 4.78
C GLY A 4 2.86 3.00 5.19
N ALA A 5 2.30 2.29 4.22
CA ALA A 5 1.31 1.25 4.48
C ALA A 5 1.90 0.09 5.29
N GLN A 6 3.11 -0.37 4.94
CA GLN A 6 3.77 -1.46 5.67
C GLN A 6 4.06 -1.08 7.12
N LYS A 7 4.51 0.15 7.37
CA LYS A 7 4.71 0.63 8.76
C LYS A 7 3.42 0.66 9.56
N TRP A 8 2.32 1.08 8.94
CA TRP A 8 1.03 1.06 9.61
C TRP A 8 0.62 -0.35 9.99
N LEU A 9 0.70 -1.29 9.05
CA LEU A 9 0.30 -2.67 9.26
C LEU A 9 1.19 -3.38 10.28
N ASP A 10 2.50 -3.27 10.15
CA ASP A 10 3.45 -3.99 11.00
C ASP A 10 3.60 -3.36 12.38
N ILE A 11 3.60 -2.03 12.47
CA ILE A 11 3.82 -1.34 13.73
C ILE A 11 2.49 -1.04 14.42
N ALA A 12 1.62 -0.25 13.78
CA ALA A 12 0.40 0.20 14.46
C ALA A 12 -0.59 -0.94 14.70
N CYS A 13 -0.85 -1.78 13.69
CA CYS A 13 -1.84 -2.84 13.81
C CYS A 13 -1.29 -4.04 14.57
N ARG A 14 -0.12 -4.53 14.22
CA ARG A 14 0.43 -5.77 14.80
C ARG A 14 1.02 -5.56 16.19
N GLU A 15 1.89 -4.55 16.36
CA GLU A 15 2.59 -4.36 17.62
C GLU A 15 1.78 -3.58 18.66
N TYR A 16 1.02 -2.60 18.21
CA TYR A 16 0.25 -1.73 19.12
C TYR A 16 -1.26 -2.03 19.12
N GLY A 17 -1.71 -3.06 18.40
CA GLY A 17 -3.09 -3.50 18.41
C GLY A 17 -4.08 -2.51 17.77
N ALA A 18 -3.62 -1.63 16.88
CA ALA A 18 -4.52 -0.83 16.11
C ALA A 18 -5.39 -1.73 15.21
N GLN A 19 -6.60 -1.30 14.95
CA GLN A 19 -7.52 -2.07 14.11
C GLN A 19 -6.95 -2.22 12.70
N TRP A 20 -7.02 -3.44 12.16
CA TRP A 20 -6.64 -3.72 10.78
C TRP A 20 -7.56 -2.96 9.81
N PRO A 21 -7.03 -2.35 8.75
CA PRO A 21 -7.85 -1.59 7.82
C PRO A 21 -8.80 -2.50 7.04
N SER A 22 -10.07 -2.15 6.99
CA SER A 22 -11.07 -2.88 6.20
C SER A 22 -11.00 -2.57 4.71
N ALA A 23 -10.46 -1.42 4.35
CA ALA A 23 -10.19 -0.99 2.98
C ALA A 23 -9.18 0.16 2.97
N ALA A 24 -8.64 0.49 1.81
CA ALA A 24 -7.69 1.57 1.62
C ALA A 24 -8.03 2.44 0.41
N ILE A 25 -7.74 3.73 0.52
CA ILE A 25 -7.71 4.65 -0.62
C ILE A 25 -6.25 5.04 -0.86
N VAL A 26 -5.73 4.74 -2.05
CA VAL A 26 -4.39 5.15 -2.46
C VAL A 26 -4.50 6.40 -3.31
N VAL A 27 -3.92 7.48 -2.84
CA VAL A 27 -4.04 8.80 -3.47
C VAL A 27 -2.79 9.12 -4.28
N THR A 28 -2.98 9.58 -5.51
CA THR A 28 -1.93 10.19 -6.34
C THR A 28 -2.40 11.48 -7.00
N ARG A 29 -1.46 12.24 -7.55
CA ARG A 29 -1.77 13.39 -8.42
C ARG A 29 -1.74 12.94 -9.87
N ALA A 30 -2.61 13.50 -10.71
CA ALA A 30 -2.62 13.22 -12.14
C ALA A 30 -1.28 13.56 -12.80
N SER A 31 -0.71 14.72 -12.49
CA SER A 31 0.59 15.15 -13.00
C SER A 31 1.74 14.20 -12.62
N THR A 32 1.75 13.63 -11.41
CA THR A 32 2.77 12.66 -11.00
C THR A 32 2.71 11.41 -11.87
N TRP A 33 1.52 10.96 -12.21
CA TRP A 33 1.36 9.77 -13.03
C TRP A 33 1.72 10.01 -14.51
N ARG A 34 1.42 11.20 -15.02
CA ARG A 34 1.67 11.58 -16.41
C ARG A 34 3.12 11.98 -16.69
N ASP A 35 3.67 12.83 -15.84
CA ASP A 35 4.88 13.61 -16.14
C ASP A 35 6.17 12.96 -15.63
N ASP A 36 6.05 11.98 -14.73
CA ASP A 36 7.21 11.31 -14.14
C ASP A 36 7.13 9.79 -14.33
N PRO A 37 7.69 9.26 -15.41
CA PRO A 37 7.72 7.82 -15.67
C PRO A 37 8.43 7.02 -14.57
N GLU A 38 9.37 7.62 -13.85
CA GLU A 38 10.05 6.96 -12.74
C GLU A 38 9.16 6.82 -11.51
N LEU A 39 8.17 7.70 -11.36
CA LEU A 39 7.19 7.64 -10.28
C LEU A 39 5.88 6.96 -10.68
N ALA A 40 5.56 6.91 -11.97
CA ALA A 40 4.31 6.35 -12.47
C ALA A 40 4.10 4.88 -12.04
N TRP A 41 5.17 4.08 -11.98
CA TRP A 41 5.11 2.68 -11.56
C TRP A 41 4.82 2.52 -10.06
N ARG A 42 5.12 3.52 -9.24
CA ARG A 42 4.95 3.43 -7.78
C ARG A 42 3.50 3.35 -7.37
N TYR A 43 2.64 4.03 -8.11
CA TYR A 43 1.23 4.05 -7.78
C TYR A 43 0.54 2.69 -7.96
N PRO A 44 0.64 2.04 -9.15
CA PRO A 44 0.20 0.66 -9.32
C PRO A 44 0.80 -0.29 -8.28
N PHE A 45 2.07 -0.13 -7.99
CA PHE A 45 2.78 -0.94 -7.01
C PHE A 45 2.16 -0.83 -5.61
N HIS A 46 1.80 0.37 -5.15
CA HIS A 46 1.18 0.54 -3.84
C HIS A 46 -0.24 -0.01 -3.78
N VAL A 47 -1.01 0.11 -4.85
CA VAL A 47 -2.33 -0.50 -4.97
C VAL A 47 -2.21 -2.03 -4.87
N GLN A 48 -1.39 -2.62 -5.73
CA GLN A 48 -1.19 -4.08 -5.78
C GLN A 48 -0.69 -4.64 -4.44
N ARG A 49 0.20 -3.90 -3.77
CA ARG A 49 0.73 -4.32 -2.48
C ARG A 49 -0.34 -4.44 -1.40
N LEU A 50 -1.29 -3.52 -1.36
CA LEU A 50 -2.40 -3.58 -0.42
C LEU A 50 -3.36 -4.71 -0.78
N GLU A 51 -3.63 -4.91 -2.06
CA GLU A 51 -4.47 -6.00 -2.54
C GLU A 51 -3.83 -7.38 -2.28
N ASN A 52 -2.51 -7.50 -2.38
CA ASN A 52 -1.79 -8.73 -2.00
C ASN A 52 -1.94 -9.06 -0.49
N LEU A 53 -2.31 -8.09 0.32
CA LEU A 53 -2.60 -8.26 1.75
C LEU A 53 -4.11 -8.38 2.02
N ASP A 54 -4.90 -8.69 0.99
CA ASP A 54 -6.37 -8.79 1.05
C ASP A 54 -7.07 -7.51 1.54
N ILE A 55 -6.41 -6.35 1.40
CA ILE A 55 -7.01 -5.05 1.72
C ILE A 55 -7.65 -4.48 0.46
N PRO A 56 -8.99 -4.45 0.35
CA PRO A 56 -9.67 -3.85 -0.79
C PRO A 56 -9.20 -2.41 -0.99
N THR A 57 -8.67 -2.13 -2.18
CA THR A 57 -8.04 -0.83 -2.43
C THR A 57 -8.74 -0.09 -3.56
N THR A 58 -9.04 1.18 -3.32
CA THR A 58 -9.62 2.08 -4.31
C THR A 58 -8.58 3.14 -4.70
N PRO A 59 -8.18 3.19 -5.97
CA PRO A 59 -7.33 4.26 -6.48
C PRO A 59 -8.05 5.61 -6.45
N LEU A 60 -7.36 6.66 -6.03
CA LEU A 60 -7.85 8.04 -6.12
C LEU A 60 -6.81 8.90 -6.83
N ILE A 61 -7.22 9.51 -7.94
CA ILE A 61 -6.39 10.40 -8.75
C ILE A 61 -6.88 11.83 -8.55
N ASN A 62 -6.11 12.60 -7.81
CA ASN A 62 -6.45 14.00 -7.53
C ASN A 62 -5.98 14.88 -8.69
N LEU A 63 -6.94 15.54 -9.31
CA LEU A 63 -6.72 16.54 -10.37
C LEU A 63 -6.37 17.90 -9.76
N TRP A 64 -5.57 18.65 -10.48
CA TRP A 64 -5.35 20.06 -10.22
C TRP A 64 -6.07 20.90 -11.25
N GLU A 65 -6.07 22.19 -11.04
CA GLU A 65 -6.69 23.14 -11.97
C GLU A 65 -6.09 22.96 -13.38
N GLY A 66 -6.98 22.83 -14.37
CA GLY A 66 -6.59 22.62 -15.78
C GLY A 66 -6.27 21.19 -16.17
N GLU A 67 -6.50 20.18 -15.31
CA GLU A 67 -6.24 18.77 -15.61
C GLU A 67 -7.50 17.95 -15.96
N ASP A 68 -8.67 18.60 -16.05
CA ASP A 68 -9.95 17.90 -16.27
C ASP A 68 -10.04 17.17 -17.63
N ASP A 69 -9.31 17.63 -18.62
CA ASP A 69 -9.22 17.00 -19.94
C ASP A 69 -8.49 15.65 -19.93
N GLN A 70 -7.77 15.34 -18.87
CA GLN A 70 -7.01 14.10 -18.71
C GLN A 70 -7.87 12.93 -18.19
N VAL A 71 -9.06 13.19 -17.67
CA VAL A 71 -9.92 12.15 -17.07
C VAL A 71 -10.11 10.93 -17.97
N PRO A 72 -10.38 11.07 -19.28
CA PRO A 72 -10.52 9.89 -20.14
C PRO A 72 -9.25 9.04 -20.24
N SER A 73 -8.08 9.68 -20.37
CA SER A 73 -6.80 8.96 -20.45
C SER A 73 -6.41 8.28 -19.13
N LEU A 74 -6.68 8.94 -18.00
CA LEU A 74 -6.44 8.38 -16.68
C LEU A 74 -7.31 7.15 -16.42
N LYS A 75 -8.57 7.18 -16.84
CA LYS A 75 -9.46 6.01 -16.77
C LYS A 75 -8.96 4.87 -17.63
N ALA A 76 -8.60 5.14 -18.88
CA ALA A 76 -8.07 4.13 -19.79
C ALA A 76 -6.81 3.45 -19.21
N THR A 77 -5.88 4.24 -18.66
CA THR A 77 -4.67 3.70 -18.02
C THR A 77 -5.01 2.86 -16.78
N ALA A 78 -5.98 3.28 -15.97
CA ALA A 78 -6.42 2.49 -14.81
C ALA A 78 -7.04 1.15 -15.24
N ASP A 79 -7.83 1.16 -16.30
CA ASP A 79 -8.43 -0.06 -16.87
C ASP A 79 -7.37 -1.01 -17.42
N GLU A 80 -6.37 -0.48 -18.14
CA GLU A 80 -5.22 -1.25 -18.64
C GLU A 80 -4.40 -1.91 -17.52
N LEU A 81 -4.29 -1.24 -16.38
CA LEU A 81 -3.60 -1.76 -15.19
C LEU A 81 -4.47 -2.70 -14.36
N GLY A 82 -5.72 -2.90 -14.75
CA GLY A 82 -6.67 -3.78 -14.04
C GLY A 82 -7.14 -3.24 -12.69
N PHE A 83 -7.04 -1.94 -12.48
CA PHE A 83 -7.53 -1.33 -11.24
C PHE A 83 -9.06 -1.32 -11.18
N ARG A 84 -9.58 -1.42 -9.97
CA ARG A 84 -10.98 -1.07 -9.71
C ARG A 84 -11.22 0.37 -10.17
N THR A 85 -12.44 0.69 -10.58
CA THR A 85 -12.81 2.03 -11.07
C THR A 85 -12.21 3.11 -10.16
N PRO A 86 -11.26 3.92 -10.65
CA PRO A 86 -10.63 4.93 -9.83
C PRO A 86 -11.58 6.08 -9.56
N ILE A 87 -11.45 6.69 -8.38
CA ILE A 87 -12.04 7.98 -8.09
C ILE A 87 -11.16 9.04 -8.75
N ILE A 88 -11.71 9.84 -9.64
CA ILE A 88 -10.95 10.90 -10.34
C ILE A 88 -11.69 12.22 -10.17
N GLY A 89 -11.00 13.23 -9.62
CA GLY A 89 -11.58 14.55 -9.46
C GLY A 89 -10.66 15.52 -8.75
N ASN A 90 -11.03 16.79 -8.76
CA ASN A 90 -10.33 17.84 -8.03
C ASN A 90 -10.92 17.96 -6.62
N LEU A 91 -10.30 17.27 -5.66
CA LEU A 91 -10.77 17.25 -4.27
C LEU A 91 -10.90 18.63 -3.64
N PHE A 92 -10.01 19.54 -4.01
CA PHE A 92 -10.00 20.89 -3.45
C PHE A 92 -11.12 21.78 -4.04
N ARG A 93 -11.32 21.73 -5.35
CA ARG A 93 -12.33 22.52 -6.06
C ARG A 93 -13.73 21.98 -5.86
N ASP A 94 -13.88 20.67 -6.02
CA ASP A 94 -15.19 20.05 -6.18
C ASP A 94 -15.77 19.56 -4.85
N GLY A 95 -14.91 19.37 -3.86
CA GLY A 95 -15.31 18.88 -2.53
C GLY A 95 -15.82 17.45 -2.52
N GLY A 96 -16.28 17.02 -1.34
CA GLY A 96 -16.75 15.63 -1.16
C GLY A 96 -18.04 15.31 -1.90
N GLU A 97 -18.94 16.27 -2.06
CA GLU A 97 -20.25 16.02 -2.71
C GLU A 97 -20.12 15.63 -4.17
N ALA A 98 -19.20 16.25 -4.92
CA ALA A 98 -18.99 15.94 -6.33
C ALA A 98 -18.33 14.55 -6.52
N LEU A 99 -17.58 14.08 -5.54
CA LEU A 99 -16.93 12.79 -5.59
C LEU A 99 -17.75 11.65 -4.98
N ALA A 100 -18.76 11.97 -4.18
CA ALA A 100 -19.61 10.99 -3.51
C ALA A 100 -20.14 9.89 -4.44
N PRO A 101 -20.63 10.17 -5.66
CA PRO A 101 -21.10 9.11 -6.57
C PRO A 101 -20.00 8.12 -7.02
N GLN A 102 -18.73 8.52 -6.93
CA GLN A 102 -17.60 7.65 -7.27
C GLN A 102 -17.16 6.77 -6.09
N LEU A 103 -17.67 7.06 -4.88
CA LEU A 103 -17.34 6.32 -3.65
C LEU A 103 -18.19 5.06 -3.45
N ASP A 104 -19.24 4.86 -4.23
CA ASP A 104 -20.16 3.72 -4.07
C ASP A 104 -19.40 2.38 -4.04
N GLY A 105 -18.49 2.16 -4.98
CA GLY A 105 -17.68 0.94 -5.01
C GLY A 105 -16.77 0.77 -3.78
N PHE A 106 -16.28 1.85 -3.20
CA PHE A 106 -15.51 1.82 -1.96
C PHE A 106 -16.41 1.52 -0.75
N VAL A 107 -17.58 2.13 -0.70
CA VAL A 107 -18.57 1.86 0.35
C VAL A 107 -19.05 0.41 0.30
N ASP A 108 -19.31 -0.12 -0.88
CA ASP A 108 -19.65 -1.53 -1.07
C ASP A 108 -18.54 -2.46 -0.60
N ALA A 109 -17.29 -2.13 -0.88
CA ALA A 109 -16.14 -2.89 -0.40
C ALA A 109 -16.04 -2.88 1.14
N LEU A 110 -16.36 -1.75 1.79
CA LEU A 110 -16.40 -1.65 3.25
C LEU A 110 -17.54 -2.45 3.88
N GLN A 111 -18.72 -2.47 3.24
CA GLN A 111 -19.92 -3.11 3.78
C GLN A 111 -19.95 -4.61 3.54
N ASN A 112 -19.48 -5.04 2.39
CA ASN A 112 -19.61 -6.41 1.90
C ASN A 112 -18.26 -7.15 1.79
N GLY A 113 -17.14 -6.44 2.00
CA GLY A 113 -15.81 -7.02 2.03
C GLY A 113 -15.63 -7.93 3.25
N SER A 114 -15.04 -9.08 3.06
CA SER A 114 -14.50 -9.84 4.18
C SER A 114 -13.41 -9.01 4.84
N MET A 115 -13.39 -8.99 6.17
CA MET A 115 -12.25 -8.44 6.90
C MET A 115 -10.99 -9.14 6.38
N PRO A 116 -9.95 -8.40 6.01
CA PRO A 116 -8.68 -9.01 5.63
C PRO A 116 -8.25 -9.99 6.71
N ALA A 117 -7.80 -11.16 6.32
CA ALA A 117 -7.20 -12.10 7.27
C ALA A 117 -6.02 -11.39 7.93
N GLU A 118 -5.94 -11.45 9.26
CA GLU A 118 -4.78 -10.95 9.96
C GLU A 118 -3.54 -11.63 9.36
N PRO A 119 -2.55 -10.87 8.84
CA PRO A 119 -1.39 -11.49 8.23
C PRO A 119 -0.74 -12.42 9.23
N HIS A 120 -0.37 -13.58 8.75
CA HIS A 120 0.24 -14.61 9.58
C HIS A 120 1.32 -14.00 10.47
N SER A 121 1.21 -14.26 11.75
CA SER A 121 2.18 -13.85 12.76
C SER A 121 3.58 -14.31 12.33
N HIS A 122 4.50 -13.37 12.16
CA HIS A 122 5.91 -13.66 11.89
C HIS A 122 6.70 -13.84 13.20
N LYS A 123 6.02 -13.87 14.34
CA LYS A 123 6.66 -14.16 15.63
C LYS A 123 7.38 -15.50 15.55
N GLY A 124 8.69 -15.44 15.80
CA GLY A 124 9.53 -16.63 15.77
C GLY A 124 10.21 -16.95 14.43
N MET A 125 9.93 -16.18 13.36
CA MET A 125 10.70 -16.29 12.13
C MET A 125 12.04 -15.55 12.25
N ALA A 126 13.09 -16.12 11.67
CA ALA A 126 14.34 -15.38 11.52
C ALA A 126 14.11 -14.11 10.69
N LEU A 127 14.79 -13.01 11.01
CA LEU A 127 14.56 -11.72 10.35
C LEU A 127 14.79 -11.77 8.84
N THR A 128 15.73 -12.59 8.38
CA THR A 128 15.98 -12.85 6.96
C THR A 128 14.82 -13.58 6.28
N GLU A 129 14.18 -14.51 6.97
CA GLU A 129 12.99 -15.22 6.47
C GLU A 129 11.80 -14.27 6.43
N ASN A 130 11.65 -13.44 7.46
CA ASN A 130 10.62 -12.42 7.52
C ASN A 130 10.74 -11.41 6.37
N ALA A 131 11.97 -10.96 6.07
CA ALA A 131 12.24 -10.07 4.94
C ALA A 131 11.85 -10.71 3.59
N LYS A 132 12.12 -12.01 3.39
CA LYS A 132 11.70 -12.76 2.20
C LYS A 132 10.19 -12.88 2.13
N TRP A 133 9.56 -13.23 3.23
CA TRP A 133 8.10 -13.32 3.30
C TRP A 133 7.42 -11.99 2.95
N VAL A 134 7.92 -10.87 3.50
CA VAL A 134 7.42 -9.53 3.14
C VAL A 134 7.62 -9.23 1.66
N ALA A 135 8.77 -9.61 1.09
CA ALA A 135 9.03 -9.44 -0.33
C ALA A 135 8.00 -10.20 -1.19
N GLU A 136 7.69 -11.45 -0.83
CA GLU A 136 6.75 -12.28 -1.58
C GLU A 136 5.31 -11.83 -1.39
N ASN A 137 4.86 -11.66 -0.15
CA ASN A 137 3.45 -11.50 0.15
C ASN A 137 2.97 -10.05 0.08
N ALA A 138 3.82 -9.08 0.45
CA ALA A 138 3.46 -7.67 0.35
C ALA A 138 3.89 -7.03 -0.98
N TYR A 139 5.02 -7.47 -1.54
CA TYR A 139 5.60 -6.83 -2.72
C TYR A 139 5.50 -7.67 -4.00
N GLY A 140 5.04 -8.91 -3.92
CA GLY A 140 4.98 -9.81 -5.08
C GLY A 140 6.35 -10.13 -5.69
N VAL A 141 7.41 -9.98 -4.90
CA VAL A 141 8.80 -10.24 -5.33
C VAL A 141 9.22 -11.62 -4.87
N PRO A 142 9.59 -12.56 -5.78
CA PRO A 142 10.05 -13.87 -5.40
C PRO A 142 11.21 -13.83 -4.39
N ALA A 143 11.18 -14.70 -3.38
CA ALA A 143 12.16 -14.71 -2.28
C ALA A 143 13.61 -14.82 -2.75
N GLU A 144 13.84 -15.57 -3.85
CA GLU A 144 15.16 -15.74 -4.45
C GLU A 144 15.73 -14.44 -5.08
N ARG A 145 14.89 -13.43 -5.31
CA ARG A 145 15.29 -12.11 -5.81
C ARG A 145 15.67 -11.14 -4.70
N VAL A 146 15.48 -11.53 -3.44
CA VAL A 146 15.85 -10.68 -2.29
C VAL A 146 17.36 -10.70 -2.12
N ILE A 147 17.99 -9.54 -2.30
CA ILE A 147 19.43 -9.36 -2.15
C ILE A 147 19.68 -8.51 -0.90
N TYR A 148 20.42 -9.04 0.04
CA TYR A 148 20.84 -8.29 1.20
C TYR A 148 22.11 -7.48 0.89
N LYS A 149 22.10 -6.20 1.24
CA LYS A 149 23.32 -5.38 1.12
C LYS A 149 24.38 -5.87 2.12
N PRO A 150 25.67 -5.69 1.81
CA PRO A 150 26.76 -5.92 2.78
C PRO A 150 26.45 -5.19 4.09
N GLY A 151 26.71 -5.84 5.21
CA GLY A 151 26.41 -5.31 6.56
C GLY A 151 24.96 -5.52 7.03
N PHE A 152 24.08 -6.07 6.22
CA PHE A 152 22.69 -6.34 6.64
C PHE A 152 22.63 -7.33 7.81
N THR A 153 23.38 -8.43 7.71
CA THR A 153 23.40 -9.48 8.75
C THR A 153 23.97 -8.96 10.07
N GLU A 154 25.01 -8.16 9.99
CA GLU A 154 25.62 -7.51 11.16
C GLU A 154 24.65 -6.54 11.84
N SER A 155 24.01 -5.66 11.07
CA SER A 155 23.01 -4.71 11.59
C SER A 155 21.82 -5.42 12.22
N VAL A 156 21.40 -6.54 11.64
CA VAL A 156 20.34 -7.40 12.20
C VAL A 156 20.78 -8.00 13.54
N SER A 157 21.98 -8.54 13.61
CA SER A 157 22.52 -9.12 14.85
C SER A 157 22.62 -8.08 15.97
N GLU A 158 23.14 -6.89 15.66
CA GLU A 158 23.20 -5.76 16.60
C GLU A 158 21.81 -5.34 17.08
N ALA A 159 20.84 -5.25 16.19
CA ALA A 159 19.46 -4.92 16.55
C ALA A 159 18.83 -5.99 17.46
N MET A 160 19.07 -7.27 17.17
CA MET A 160 18.59 -8.37 18.00
C MET A 160 19.21 -8.35 19.40
N GLU A 161 20.52 -8.09 19.52
CA GLU A 161 21.19 -7.96 20.81
C GLU A 161 20.63 -6.79 21.63
N LEU A 162 20.36 -5.65 20.99
CA LEU A 162 19.73 -4.50 21.62
C LEU A 162 18.32 -4.83 22.13
N CYS A 163 17.51 -5.49 21.33
CA CYS A 163 16.18 -5.92 21.73
C CYS A 163 16.23 -6.89 22.92
N GLN A 164 17.08 -7.89 22.87
CA GLN A 164 17.28 -8.83 23.98
C GLN A 164 17.74 -8.14 25.27
N SER A 165 18.69 -7.20 25.17
CA SER A 165 19.17 -6.43 26.31
C SER A 165 18.10 -5.53 26.92
N ALA A 166 17.13 -5.08 26.10
CA ALA A 166 15.97 -4.31 26.52
C ALA A 166 14.80 -5.18 27.02
N GLY A 167 14.93 -6.51 27.02
CA GLY A 167 13.85 -7.43 27.38
C GLY A 167 12.72 -7.51 26.35
N ILE A 168 12.97 -7.09 25.12
CA ILE A 168 12.03 -7.16 24.01
C ILE A 168 12.20 -8.52 23.33
N SER A 169 11.13 -9.32 23.34
CA SER A 169 11.09 -10.57 22.57
C SER A 169 10.73 -10.26 21.13
N LEU A 170 11.60 -10.62 20.21
CA LEU A 170 11.38 -10.54 18.76
C LEU A 170 10.68 -11.79 18.25
#